data_351cf85e7d1a3969ac3d96aef766b605
#
_entry.id   351cf85e7d1a3969ac3d96aef766b605
#
_cell.length_a   1.000
_cell.length_b   1.000
_cell.length_c   1.000
_cell.angle_alpha   90.00
_cell.angle_beta   90.00
_cell.angle_gamma   90.00
#
_symmetry.space_group_name_H-M   'P 1'
#
loop_
_entity.id
_entity.type
_entity.pdbx_description
1 polymer ?
#
loop_
_entity_poly.entity_id
_entity_poly.type
_entity_poly.pdbx_seq_one_letter_code
_entity_poly.pdbx_strand_id
1 'polypeptide(L)'
;LNSYTGLIMPLVATATGTFLYRQFFLTIPDELVEASKMDGAGPVRFLCQILVPLSVTNIAALATIMFVYSWNQYLWPLLVVTDQSYGMVAVELGRLVPKITATGGEVAKWNIAMAGTLIVMIPPILVVIFMQRWFVRGLINTDK
;
A
#
# COMPACT_ATOMS: atom_id res chain seq x y z
N LEU A 1 -12.41 -14.98 11.25
CA LEU A 1 -12.43 -15.47 9.88
C LEU A 1 -13.61 -14.83 9.16
N ASN A 2 -13.48 -14.58 7.86
CA ASN A 2 -14.53 -13.94 7.04
C ASN A 2 -14.95 -12.55 7.58
N SER A 3 -13.98 -11.67 7.80
CA SER A 3 -14.24 -10.28 8.18
C SER A 3 -13.19 -9.34 7.60
N TYR A 4 -13.59 -8.14 7.22
CA TYR A 4 -12.65 -7.09 6.77
C TYR A 4 -11.65 -6.71 7.87
N THR A 5 -12.06 -6.73 9.14
CA THR A 5 -11.14 -6.48 10.25
C THR A 5 -10.03 -7.51 10.32
N GLY A 6 -10.34 -8.81 10.14
CA GLY A 6 -9.35 -9.87 10.13
C GLY A 6 -8.40 -9.79 8.93
N LEU A 7 -8.85 -9.25 7.80
CA LEU A 7 -8.02 -9.01 6.62
C LEU A 7 -7.08 -7.81 6.81
N ILE A 8 -7.57 -6.71 7.39
CA ILE A 8 -6.88 -5.41 7.43
C ILE A 8 -5.93 -5.32 8.62
N MET A 9 -6.37 -5.70 9.84
CA MET A 9 -5.63 -5.43 11.07
C MET A 9 -4.18 -5.97 11.08
N PRO A 10 -3.90 -7.18 10.62
CA PRO A 10 -2.51 -7.68 10.58
C PRO A 10 -1.60 -6.94 9.61
N LEU A 11 -2.19 -6.25 8.61
CA LEU A 11 -1.45 -5.53 7.57
C LEU A 11 -1.27 -4.04 7.87
N VAL A 12 -1.97 -3.49 8.87
CA VAL A 12 -1.87 -2.07 9.26
C VAL A 12 -0.49 -1.73 9.80
N ALA A 13 0.06 -2.58 10.67
CA ALA A 13 1.36 -2.36 11.28
C ALA A 13 2.44 -3.07 10.48
N THR A 14 3.16 -2.33 9.63
CA THR A 14 4.27 -2.88 8.85
C THR A 14 5.61 -2.37 9.35
N ALA A 15 6.59 -3.28 9.49
CA ALA A 15 7.96 -2.93 9.85
C ALA A 15 8.57 -1.94 8.84
N THR A 16 8.29 -2.12 7.55
CA THR A 16 8.74 -1.23 6.47
C THR A 16 8.23 0.19 6.66
N GLY A 17 6.93 0.36 6.96
CA GLY A 17 6.34 1.67 7.21
C GLY A 17 6.96 2.36 8.41
N THR A 18 7.07 1.66 9.52
CA THR A 18 7.69 2.17 10.74
C THR A 18 9.15 2.58 10.51
N PHE A 19 9.92 1.76 9.80
CA PHE A 19 11.31 2.06 9.48
C PHE A 19 11.44 3.31 8.60
N LEU A 20 10.67 3.41 7.52
CA LEU A 20 10.73 4.56 6.61
C LEU A 20 10.36 5.88 7.31
N TYR A 21 9.30 5.88 8.14
CA TYR A 21 8.93 7.06 8.91
C TYR A 21 9.98 7.42 9.96
N ARG A 22 10.54 6.43 10.65
CA ARG A 22 11.62 6.68 11.60
C ARG A 22 12.82 7.32 10.92
N GLN A 23 13.25 6.80 9.77
CA GLN A 23 14.37 7.39 9.03
C GLN A 23 14.07 8.82 8.59
N PHE A 24 12.86 9.10 8.12
CA PHE A 24 12.46 10.45 7.77
C PHE A 24 12.47 11.39 8.97
N PHE A 25 11.93 10.99 10.11
CA PHE A 25 11.90 11.83 11.32
C PHE A 25 13.29 12.15 11.85
N LEU A 26 14.27 11.27 11.64
CA LEU A 26 15.67 11.52 11.99
C LEU A 26 16.36 12.58 11.09
N THR A 27 15.77 12.93 9.95
CA THR A 27 16.29 14.00 9.08
C THR A 27 15.72 15.37 9.41
N ILE A 28 14.76 15.46 10.34
CA ILE A 28 14.13 16.72 10.72
C ILE A 28 15.05 17.46 11.67
N PRO A 29 15.41 18.75 11.38
CA PRO A 29 16.23 19.54 12.25
C PRO A 29 15.60 19.77 13.63
N ASP A 30 16.40 19.69 14.68
CA ASP A 30 15.95 19.92 16.06
C ASP A 30 15.43 21.35 16.28
N GLU A 31 15.93 22.33 15.50
CA GLU A 31 15.49 23.72 15.54
C GLU A 31 13.98 23.87 15.26
N LEU A 32 13.40 23.02 14.37
CA LEU A 32 11.96 23.03 14.11
C LEU A 32 11.16 22.54 15.33
N VAL A 33 11.71 21.57 16.05
CA VAL A 33 11.08 21.04 17.27
C VAL A 33 11.14 22.09 18.39
N GLU A 34 12.29 22.75 18.54
CA GLU A 34 12.48 23.79 19.55
C GLU A 34 11.62 25.02 19.26
N ALA A 35 11.60 25.50 18.01
CA ALA A 35 10.76 26.63 17.61
C ALA A 35 9.28 26.36 17.90
N SER A 36 8.79 25.14 17.58
CA SER A 36 7.41 24.76 17.85
C SER A 36 7.07 24.75 19.34
N LYS A 37 8.02 24.35 20.20
CA LYS A 37 7.86 24.40 21.66
C LYS A 37 7.80 25.83 22.17
N MET A 38 8.62 26.71 21.62
CA MET A 38 8.59 28.14 21.97
C MET A 38 7.26 28.81 21.58
N ASP A 39 6.65 28.36 20.46
CA ASP A 39 5.32 28.79 20.03
C ASP A 39 4.19 28.14 20.84
N GLY A 40 4.50 27.34 21.85
CA GLY A 40 3.51 26.66 22.70
C GLY A 40 2.74 25.55 21.99
N ALA A 41 3.26 24.99 20.91
CA ALA A 41 2.62 23.90 20.19
C ALA A 41 2.76 22.58 20.97
N GLY A 42 1.63 21.99 21.33
CA GLY A 42 1.60 20.64 21.90
C GLY A 42 1.96 19.55 20.86
N PRO A 43 2.27 18.31 21.28
CA PRO A 43 2.71 17.23 20.41
C PRO A 43 1.77 16.93 19.22
N VAL A 44 0.47 16.97 19.44
CA VAL A 44 -0.54 16.72 18.39
C VAL A 44 -0.55 17.87 17.37
N ARG A 45 -0.44 19.11 17.85
CA ARG A 45 -0.38 20.30 16.98
C ARG A 45 0.89 20.29 16.13
N PHE A 46 2.02 19.94 16.71
CA PHE A 46 3.28 19.75 16.00
C PHE A 46 3.17 18.69 14.91
N LEU A 47 2.59 17.53 15.26
CA LEU A 47 2.36 16.45 14.29
C LEU A 47 1.51 16.91 13.11
N CYS A 48 0.33 17.48 13.36
CA CYS A 48 -0.64 17.80 12.31
C CYS A 48 -0.27 19.05 11.50
N GLN A 49 0.35 20.07 12.11
CA GLN A 49 0.62 21.36 11.45
C GLN A 49 2.02 21.43 10.86
N ILE A 50 2.97 20.66 11.35
CA ILE A 50 4.36 20.72 10.89
C ILE A 50 4.81 19.40 10.28
N LEU A 51 4.75 18.29 11.00
CA LEU A 51 5.29 17.01 10.54
C LEU A 51 4.52 16.43 9.35
N VAL A 52 3.19 16.41 9.40
CA VAL A 52 2.37 15.85 8.31
C VAL A 52 2.55 16.64 7.02
N PRO A 53 2.45 17.98 6.98
CA PRO A 53 2.73 18.75 5.76
C PRO A 53 4.15 18.56 5.23
N LEU A 54 5.15 18.49 6.11
CA LEU A 54 6.54 18.29 5.71
C LEU A 54 6.78 16.88 5.12
N SER A 55 6.03 15.89 5.60
CA SER A 55 6.16 14.48 5.20
C SER A 55 5.26 14.04 4.04
N VAL A 56 4.55 14.95 3.36
CA VAL A 56 3.58 14.61 2.31
C VAL A 56 4.18 13.70 1.22
N THR A 57 5.41 13.98 0.78
CA THR A 57 6.10 13.16 -0.22
C THR A 57 6.35 11.73 0.30
N ASN A 58 6.80 11.59 1.55
CA ASN A 58 7.04 10.28 2.16
C ASN A 58 5.73 9.53 2.43
N ILE A 59 4.67 10.24 2.81
CA ILE A 59 3.32 9.67 2.95
C ILE A 59 2.84 9.13 1.60
N ALA A 60 2.98 9.90 0.53
CA ALA A 60 2.60 9.48 -0.81
C ALA A 60 3.40 8.25 -1.28
N ALA A 61 4.72 8.23 -1.01
CA ALA A 61 5.60 7.10 -1.30
C ALA A 61 5.13 5.83 -0.57
N LEU A 62 4.96 5.93 0.74
CA LEU A 62 4.54 4.80 1.56
C LEU A 62 3.14 4.32 1.18
N ALA A 63 2.20 5.23 0.95
CA ALA A 63 0.84 4.89 0.51
C ALA A 63 0.86 4.11 -0.81
N THR A 64 1.72 4.50 -1.76
CA THR A 64 1.88 3.77 -3.04
C THR A 64 2.43 2.37 -2.81
N ILE A 65 3.51 2.25 -2.03
CA ILE A 65 4.13 0.95 -1.71
C ILE A 65 3.13 0.04 -1.01
N MET A 66 2.44 0.55 0.01
CA MET A 66 1.46 -0.22 0.78
C MET A 66 0.24 -0.61 -0.06
N PHE A 67 -0.22 0.27 -0.95
CA PHE A 67 -1.30 -0.05 -1.88
C PHE A 67 -0.93 -1.22 -2.79
N VAL A 68 0.23 -1.13 -3.47
CA VAL A 68 0.70 -2.20 -4.37
C VAL A 68 0.93 -3.50 -3.60
N TYR A 69 1.52 -3.41 -2.41
CA TYR A 69 1.72 -4.57 -1.54
C TYR A 69 0.39 -5.23 -1.14
N SER A 70 -0.58 -4.45 -0.68
CA SER A 70 -1.90 -4.95 -0.27
C SER A 70 -2.70 -5.50 -1.45
N TRP A 71 -2.60 -4.86 -2.63
CA TRP A 71 -3.25 -5.33 -3.86
C TRP A 71 -2.78 -6.71 -4.30
N ASN A 72 -1.50 -6.99 -4.12
CA ASN A 72 -0.89 -8.27 -4.50
C ASN A 72 -0.94 -9.34 -3.38
N GLN A 73 -1.64 -9.07 -2.27
CA GLN A 73 -1.78 -10.06 -1.20
C GLN A 73 -2.60 -11.26 -1.67
N TYR A 74 -1.99 -12.42 -1.63
CA TYR A 74 -2.59 -13.70 -2.03
C TYR A 74 -2.73 -14.66 -0.86
N LEU A 75 -1.63 -14.94 -0.17
CA LEU A 75 -1.57 -16.00 0.82
C LEU A 75 -2.45 -15.71 2.05
N TRP A 76 -2.35 -14.49 2.58
CA TRP A 76 -3.10 -14.11 3.78
C TRP A 76 -4.62 -14.16 3.57
N PRO A 77 -5.18 -13.52 2.53
CA PRO A 77 -6.60 -13.65 2.22
C PRO A 77 -7.03 -15.09 1.96
N LEU A 78 -6.21 -15.89 1.29
CA LEU A 78 -6.50 -17.30 1.01
C LEU A 78 -6.68 -18.14 2.28
N LEU A 79 -5.91 -17.82 3.33
CA LEU A 79 -5.98 -18.53 4.62
C LEU A 79 -7.12 -18.05 5.52
N VAL A 80 -7.47 -16.76 5.45
CA VAL A 80 -8.42 -16.13 6.39
C VAL A 80 -9.85 -16.10 5.85
N VAL A 81 -10.01 -16.08 4.51
CA VAL A 81 -11.29 -15.93 3.84
C VAL A 81 -11.72 -17.25 3.20
N THR A 82 -12.81 -17.80 3.68
CA THR A 82 -13.46 -18.99 3.09
C THR A 82 -14.73 -18.63 2.31
N ASP A 83 -15.33 -17.47 2.60
CA ASP A 83 -16.53 -16.98 1.95
C ASP A 83 -16.18 -16.10 0.75
N GLN A 84 -16.77 -16.38 -0.42
CA GLN A 84 -16.52 -15.64 -1.66
C GLN A 84 -16.95 -14.16 -1.59
N SER A 85 -17.86 -13.81 -0.69
CA SER A 85 -18.28 -12.41 -0.48
C SER A 85 -17.16 -11.48 -0.03
N TYR A 86 -16.09 -12.03 0.56
CA TYR A 86 -14.86 -11.31 0.99
C TYR A 86 -13.67 -11.58 0.06
N GLY A 87 -13.94 -12.11 -1.14
CA GLY A 87 -12.89 -12.49 -2.10
C GLY A 87 -11.98 -11.31 -2.47
N MET A 88 -10.68 -11.55 -2.42
CA MET A 88 -9.66 -10.60 -2.88
C MET A 88 -9.28 -10.87 -4.32
N VAL A 89 -9.03 -9.80 -5.08
CA VAL A 89 -8.77 -9.87 -6.53
C VAL A 89 -7.65 -10.84 -6.90
N ALA A 90 -6.54 -10.85 -6.13
CA ALA A 90 -5.43 -11.75 -6.37
C ALA A 90 -5.80 -13.23 -6.17
N VAL A 91 -6.66 -13.52 -5.18
CA VAL A 91 -7.14 -14.90 -4.91
C VAL A 91 -8.08 -15.36 -6.02
N GLU A 92 -9.03 -14.51 -6.43
CA GLU A 92 -9.97 -14.83 -7.50
C GLU A 92 -9.26 -15.02 -8.85
N LEU A 93 -8.25 -14.20 -9.14
CA LEU A 93 -7.40 -14.38 -10.32
C LEU A 93 -6.67 -15.73 -10.28
N GLY A 94 -6.15 -16.14 -9.11
CA GLY A 94 -5.53 -17.45 -8.92
C GLY A 94 -6.49 -18.63 -9.17
N ARG A 95 -7.79 -18.43 -8.94
CA ARG A 95 -8.83 -19.45 -9.26
C ARG A 95 -9.12 -19.57 -10.75
N LEU A 96 -8.89 -18.52 -11.53
CA LEU A 96 -9.03 -18.53 -12.99
C LEU A 96 -7.88 -19.27 -13.68
N VAL A 97 -6.73 -19.42 -13.01
CA VAL A 97 -5.61 -20.18 -13.56
C VAL A 97 -6.00 -21.66 -13.59
N PRO A 98 -5.90 -22.31 -14.76
CA PRO A 98 -6.29 -23.70 -14.92
C PRO A 98 -5.46 -24.61 -14.00
N LYS A 99 -6.15 -25.39 -13.18
CA LYS A 99 -5.51 -26.45 -12.40
C LYS A 99 -5.34 -27.66 -13.32
N ILE A 100 -4.11 -28.10 -13.54
CA ILE A 100 -3.84 -29.35 -14.22
C ILE A 100 -4.26 -30.46 -13.27
N THR A 101 -5.46 -31.00 -13.48
CA THR A 101 -5.89 -32.23 -12.80
C THR A 101 -5.31 -33.41 -13.53
N ALA A 102 -4.75 -34.38 -12.80
CA ALA A 102 -4.14 -35.60 -13.33
C ALA A 102 -5.09 -36.46 -14.19
N THR A 103 -6.38 -36.14 -14.24
CA THR A 103 -7.44 -36.82 -14.95
C THR A 103 -7.80 -36.21 -16.31
N GLY A 104 -7.02 -35.30 -16.85
CA GLY A 104 -7.12 -34.91 -18.28
C GLY A 104 -8.37 -34.11 -18.69
N GLY A 105 -9.01 -33.36 -17.78
CA GLY A 105 -10.35 -32.83 -18.08
C GLY A 105 -10.53 -31.38 -17.87
N GLU A 106 -10.11 -30.40 -18.24
CA GLU A 106 -10.61 -29.07 -18.61
C GLU A 106 -9.59 -28.34 -19.47
N VAL A 107 -10.02 -28.00 -20.68
CA VAL A 107 -9.20 -27.16 -21.55
C VAL A 107 -8.99 -25.84 -20.83
N ALA A 108 -7.76 -25.59 -20.45
CA ALA A 108 -7.33 -24.40 -19.77
C ALA A 108 -7.76 -23.14 -20.56
N LYS A 109 -8.69 -22.37 -20.04
CA LYS A 109 -9.15 -21.12 -20.67
C LYS A 109 -8.14 -19.99 -20.42
N TRP A 110 -6.93 -20.17 -20.96
CA TRP A 110 -5.84 -19.21 -20.81
C TRP A 110 -6.18 -17.79 -21.28
N ASN A 111 -7.04 -17.69 -22.31
CA ASN A 111 -7.54 -16.40 -22.80
C ASN A 111 -8.29 -15.61 -21.72
N ILE A 112 -9.11 -16.28 -20.91
CA ILE A 112 -9.86 -15.64 -19.81
C ILE A 112 -8.90 -15.26 -18.67
N ALA A 113 -7.99 -16.14 -18.28
CA ALA A 113 -7.00 -15.86 -17.25
C ALA A 113 -6.11 -14.67 -17.64
N MET A 114 -5.62 -14.60 -18.87
CA MET A 114 -4.81 -13.49 -19.36
C MET A 114 -5.59 -12.18 -19.44
N ALA A 115 -6.83 -12.21 -19.94
CA ALA A 115 -7.69 -11.03 -19.95
C ALA A 115 -7.97 -10.52 -18.52
N GLY A 116 -8.26 -11.43 -17.59
CA GLY A 116 -8.42 -11.09 -16.17
C GLY A 116 -7.18 -10.43 -15.58
N THR A 117 -5.99 -10.96 -15.87
CA THR A 117 -4.71 -10.38 -15.40
C THR A 117 -4.53 -8.94 -15.89
N LEU A 118 -4.80 -8.66 -17.17
CA LEU A 118 -4.70 -7.32 -17.73
C LEU A 118 -5.64 -6.34 -17.02
N ILE A 119 -6.89 -6.74 -16.76
CA ILE A 119 -7.86 -5.91 -16.06
C ILE A 119 -7.41 -5.64 -14.62
N VAL A 120 -6.92 -6.66 -13.93
CA VAL A 120 -6.46 -6.57 -12.53
C VAL A 120 -5.21 -5.69 -12.38
N MET A 121 -4.40 -5.55 -13.42
CA MET A 121 -3.22 -4.66 -13.41
C MET A 121 -3.58 -3.17 -13.55
N ILE A 122 -4.76 -2.83 -14.05
CA ILE A 122 -5.15 -1.43 -14.29
C ILE A 122 -5.10 -0.57 -13.01
N PRO A 123 -5.72 -0.94 -11.87
CA PRO A 123 -5.71 -0.10 -10.67
C PRO A 123 -4.31 0.19 -10.12
N PRO A 124 -3.38 -0.78 -9.96
CA PRO A 124 -2.02 -0.48 -9.53
C PRO A 124 -1.28 0.46 -10.49
N ILE A 125 -1.42 0.26 -11.79
CA ILE A 125 -0.80 1.13 -12.80
C ILE A 125 -1.31 2.56 -12.67
N LEU A 126 -2.62 2.75 -12.55
CA LEU A 126 -3.22 4.07 -12.37
C LEU A 126 -2.71 4.74 -11.08
N VAL A 127 -2.67 4.02 -9.97
CA VAL A 127 -2.16 4.58 -8.70
C VAL A 127 -0.70 5.03 -8.85
N VAL A 128 0.16 4.22 -9.45
CA VAL A 128 1.57 4.59 -9.70
C VAL A 128 1.67 5.82 -10.59
N ILE A 129 0.92 5.89 -11.71
CA ILE A 129 0.91 7.05 -12.62
C ILE A 129 0.44 8.33 -11.90
N PHE A 130 -0.60 8.24 -11.07
CA PHE A 130 -1.08 9.41 -10.32
C PHE A 130 -0.10 9.83 -9.22
N MET A 131 0.55 8.88 -8.55
CA MET A 131 1.45 9.16 -7.44
C MET A 131 2.84 9.63 -7.90
N GLN A 132 3.33 9.23 -9.08
CA GLN A 132 4.65 9.62 -9.58
C GLN A 132 4.86 11.15 -9.60
N ARG A 133 3.82 11.93 -9.87
CA ARG A 133 3.91 13.41 -9.85
C ARG A 133 4.25 13.99 -8.47
N TRP A 134 3.88 13.30 -7.39
CA TRP A 134 4.21 13.70 -6.02
C TRP A 134 5.67 13.39 -5.69
N PHE A 135 6.19 12.26 -6.18
CA PHE A 135 7.60 11.90 -6.05
C PHE A 135 8.50 12.93 -6.75
N VAL A 136 8.18 13.27 -7.99
CA VAL A 136 8.98 14.24 -8.76
C VAL A 136 9.01 15.61 -8.09
N ARG A 137 7.87 16.08 -7.57
CA ARG A 137 7.81 17.36 -6.85
C ARG A 137 8.65 17.35 -5.57
N GLY A 138 8.66 16.24 -4.84
CA GLY A 138 9.47 16.09 -3.64
C GLY A 138 10.97 16.16 -3.91
N LEU A 139 11.43 15.56 -5.01
CA LEU A 139 12.85 15.60 -5.40
C LEU A 139 13.31 16.99 -5.83
N ILE A 140 12.47 17.74 -6.56
CA ILE A 140 12.82 19.08 -7.06
C ILE A 140 12.89 20.12 -5.92
N ASN A 141 12.10 19.95 -4.85
CA ASN A 141 12.09 20.89 -3.73
C ASN A 141 13.25 20.68 -2.74
N THR A 142 14.04 19.62 -2.87
CA THR A 142 15.18 19.33 -1.99
C THR A 142 16.45 20.04 -2.44
N ASP A 143 16.49 20.54 -3.69
CA ASP A 143 17.66 21.22 -4.29
C ASP A 143 17.61 22.77 -4.15
N LYS A 144 16.81 23.32 -3.25
CA LYS A 144 16.79 24.73 -2.87
C LYS A 144 16.98 24.86 -1.37
#